data_2ef6bb6b645f8cece4b5bb0a9516d4e0
#
_entry.id   2ef6bb6b645f8cece4b5bb0a9516d4e0
#
_cell.length_a   1.000
_cell.length_b   1.000
_cell.length_c   1.000
_cell.angle_alpha   90.00
_cell.angle_beta   90.00
_cell.angle_gamma   90.00
#
_symmetry.space_group_name_H-M   'P 1'
#
loop_
_entity.id
_entity.type
_entity.pdbx_description
1 polymer ?
#
loop_
_entity_poly.entity_id
_entity_poly.type
_entity_poly.pdbx_seq_one_letter_code
_entity_poly.pdbx_strand_id
1 'polypeptide(L)'
;MTDDKTRAYYGETLPNPYLRVFPIKEVSDIGRKKGIPLIIDNTASPVICKPLAHGAAIVMHSLTKYIGGHGTSIGGIIVDGGNFAWIKDRKRQPLLNEPDQSYHGAVWADAVPQLTGANIPFVIRARVVLLRDLGAPLSPFNAFQIIQGLETVALRMKQHCSNAEKVVNFLDGQKKVKKVIYPTNYQGEIRDRAKKYMQGGYGSLIGMDLGTKEAGAKFIDSLKMLYHVANIGDARSLAIHPATTTHSQLTEKEMLAAGVTPGYVRLSIGIEHPDDIVADIKQALAA
;
A
#
# COMPACT_ATOMS: atom_id res chain seq x y z
N MET A 1 -13.56 19.86 3.69
CA MET A 1 -13.34 19.67 2.25
C MET A 1 -14.23 18.58 1.64
N THR A 2 -15.09 17.95 2.41
CA THR A 2 -16.11 17.04 1.90
C THR A 2 -17.30 17.84 1.40
N ASP A 3 -17.68 17.67 0.13
CA ASP A 3 -18.78 18.33 -0.53
C ASP A 3 -19.73 17.33 -1.22
N ASP A 4 -20.70 17.81 -1.98
CA ASP A 4 -21.68 16.96 -2.68
C ASP A 4 -21.08 16.22 -3.88
N LYS A 5 -19.89 16.61 -4.35
CA LYS A 5 -19.14 15.95 -5.43
C LYS A 5 -18.23 14.83 -4.94
N THR A 6 -17.99 14.77 -3.62
CA THR A 6 -17.13 13.74 -3.02
C THR A 6 -17.79 12.36 -3.15
N ARG A 7 -17.20 11.44 -3.89
CA ARG A 7 -17.72 10.08 -4.19
C ARG A 7 -17.14 9.01 -3.28
N ALA A 8 -15.89 9.13 -2.91
CA ALA A 8 -15.18 8.20 -2.03
C ALA A 8 -14.10 8.92 -1.24
N TYR A 9 -13.73 8.36 -0.10
CA TYR A 9 -12.43 8.61 0.54
C TYR A 9 -11.47 7.52 0.10
N TYR A 10 -10.23 7.90 -0.16
CA TYR A 10 -9.17 6.98 -0.54
C TYR A 10 -7.96 7.17 0.38
N GLY A 11 -7.32 6.08 0.76
CA GLY A 11 -6.10 6.11 1.55
C GLY A 11 -5.29 4.84 1.40
N GLU A 12 -4.01 4.91 1.75
CA GLU A 12 -3.12 3.76 1.85
C GLU A 12 -2.92 3.38 3.31
N THR A 13 -2.96 2.09 3.64
CA THR A 13 -2.72 1.63 5.03
C THR A 13 -1.38 2.12 5.55
N LEU A 14 -0.32 2.00 4.75
CA LEU A 14 1.05 2.46 5.02
C LEU A 14 1.54 3.34 3.86
N PRO A 15 1.17 4.64 3.85
CA PRO A 15 1.56 5.54 2.77
C PRO A 15 3.07 5.82 2.80
N ASN A 16 3.72 5.59 1.66
CA ASN A 16 5.09 6.01 1.43
C ASN A 16 5.12 7.51 1.06
N PRO A 17 6.08 8.33 1.53
CA PRO A 17 7.30 7.97 2.28
C PRO A 17 7.16 8.00 3.81
N TYR A 18 6.06 8.54 4.34
CA TYR A 18 5.92 8.80 5.77
C TYR A 18 5.65 7.55 6.63
N LEU A 19 5.09 6.48 6.05
CA LEU A 19 4.75 5.23 6.75
C LEU A 19 3.90 5.44 8.02
N ARG A 20 3.04 6.45 8.00
CA ARG A 20 2.09 6.76 9.07
C ARG A 20 0.81 5.97 8.86
N VAL A 21 0.55 5.00 9.71
CA VAL A 21 -0.65 4.15 9.56
C VAL A 21 -1.91 5.01 9.47
N PHE A 22 -2.72 4.74 8.43
CA PHE A 22 -3.93 5.50 8.12
C PHE A 22 -5.02 5.30 9.20
N PRO A 23 -5.79 6.34 9.57
CA PRO A 23 -6.87 6.25 10.56
C PRO A 23 -8.13 5.62 9.94
N ILE A 24 -8.10 4.30 9.70
CA ILE A 24 -9.10 3.58 8.89
C ILE A 24 -10.50 3.74 9.47
N LYS A 25 -10.68 3.39 10.75
CA LYS A 25 -12.00 3.42 11.40
C LYS A 25 -12.55 4.83 11.48
N GLU A 26 -11.72 5.77 11.87
CA GLU A 26 -12.09 7.17 12.07
C GLU A 26 -12.61 7.79 10.76
N VAL A 27 -11.90 7.59 9.66
CA VAL A 27 -12.32 8.07 8.32
C VAL A 27 -13.53 7.31 7.81
N SER A 28 -13.58 5.98 8.01
CA SER A 28 -14.75 5.18 7.65
C SER A 28 -16.01 5.64 8.36
N ASP A 29 -15.94 5.90 9.68
CA ASP A 29 -17.10 6.35 10.46
C ASP A 29 -17.63 7.72 9.97
N ILE A 30 -16.74 8.64 9.61
CA ILE A 30 -17.11 9.93 8.99
C ILE A 30 -17.79 9.70 7.63
N GLY A 31 -17.21 8.86 6.78
CA GLY A 31 -17.72 8.56 5.46
C GLY A 31 -19.10 7.89 5.50
N ARG A 32 -19.26 6.87 6.35
CA ARG A 32 -20.53 6.16 6.52
C ARG A 32 -21.69 7.06 6.91
N LYS A 33 -21.44 8.07 7.78
CA LYS A 33 -22.47 9.05 8.14
C LYS A 33 -22.95 9.87 6.94
N LYS A 34 -22.07 10.09 5.95
CA LYS A 34 -22.31 10.92 4.77
C LYS A 34 -22.60 10.12 3.48
N GLY A 35 -22.74 8.79 3.54
CA GLY A 35 -22.90 7.94 2.36
C GLY A 35 -21.67 7.90 1.46
N ILE A 36 -20.48 8.11 2.01
CA ILE A 36 -19.19 8.11 1.29
C ILE A 36 -18.40 6.86 1.70
N PRO A 37 -18.11 5.94 0.78
CA PRO A 37 -17.30 4.75 1.06
C PRO A 37 -15.83 5.12 1.30
N LEU A 38 -15.17 4.37 2.18
CA LEU A 38 -13.72 4.39 2.31
C LEU A 38 -13.12 3.25 1.48
N ILE A 39 -12.21 3.60 0.58
CA ILE A 39 -11.40 2.68 -0.22
C ILE A 39 -9.98 2.70 0.34
N ILE A 40 -9.42 1.53 0.65
CA ILE A 40 -8.06 1.41 1.18
C ILE A 40 -7.19 0.60 0.23
N ASP A 41 -6.07 1.20 -0.16
CA ASP A 41 -4.95 0.47 -0.73
C ASP A 41 -4.14 -0.19 0.41
N ASN A 42 -4.21 -1.51 0.47
CA ASN A 42 -3.53 -2.31 1.48
C ASN A 42 -2.28 -3.03 0.90
N THR A 43 -1.76 -2.53 -0.20
CA THR A 43 -0.63 -3.15 -0.93
C THR A 43 0.60 -3.35 -0.04
N ALA A 44 0.94 -2.35 0.80
CA ALA A 44 2.14 -2.39 1.64
C ALA A 44 1.99 -3.21 2.94
N SER A 45 0.78 -3.68 3.24
CA SER A 45 0.49 -4.38 4.52
C SER A 45 -0.51 -5.54 4.37
N PRO A 46 -0.38 -6.41 3.33
CA PRO A 46 -1.23 -7.58 3.25
C PRO A 46 -1.00 -8.46 4.49
N VAL A 47 -2.02 -9.20 4.92
CA VAL A 47 -2.02 -10.06 6.10
C VAL A 47 -1.95 -9.31 7.42
N ILE A 48 -1.03 -8.35 7.57
CA ILE A 48 -0.76 -7.63 8.82
C ILE A 48 -1.74 -6.49 9.13
N CYS A 49 -2.53 -6.06 8.15
CA CYS A 49 -3.68 -5.17 8.36
C CYS A 49 -4.91 -5.70 7.64
N LYS A 50 -6.08 -5.60 8.29
CA LYS A 50 -7.38 -6.05 7.77
C LYS A 50 -8.36 -4.88 7.65
N PRO A 51 -8.24 -3.98 6.65
CA PRO A 51 -9.02 -2.75 6.60
C PRO A 51 -10.54 -2.95 6.58
N LEU A 52 -11.04 -4.05 5.99
CA LEU A 52 -12.48 -4.37 6.00
C LEU A 52 -13.02 -4.54 7.42
N ALA A 53 -12.25 -5.17 8.32
CA ALA A 53 -12.63 -5.33 9.72
C ALA A 53 -12.68 -4.01 10.49
N HIS A 54 -12.04 -2.96 9.95
CA HIS A 54 -12.02 -1.61 10.50
C HIS A 54 -12.94 -0.63 9.79
N GLY A 55 -13.82 -1.14 8.90
CA GLY A 55 -14.90 -0.37 8.30
C GLY A 55 -14.64 0.11 6.88
N ALA A 56 -13.50 -0.15 6.26
CA ALA A 56 -13.33 0.08 4.83
C ALA A 56 -14.43 -0.62 4.04
N ALA A 57 -14.94 0.04 3.00
CA ALA A 57 -15.95 -0.56 2.10
C ALA A 57 -15.27 -1.44 1.04
N ILE A 58 -14.17 -0.94 0.52
CA ILE A 58 -13.38 -1.56 -0.54
C ILE A 58 -11.93 -1.63 -0.11
N VAL A 59 -11.27 -2.75 -0.39
CA VAL A 59 -9.82 -2.90 -0.27
C VAL A 59 -9.24 -3.25 -1.63
N MET A 60 -8.13 -2.63 -1.95
CA MET A 60 -7.37 -2.99 -3.14
C MET A 60 -5.93 -3.39 -2.78
N HIS A 61 -5.33 -4.21 -3.63
CA HIS A 61 -3.93 -4.57 -3.58
C HIS A 61 -3.33 -4.55 -4.98
N SER A 62 -2.15 -3.99 -5.13
CA SER A 62 -1.27 -4.35 -6.23
C SER A 62 -0.73 -5.76 -5.98
N LEU A 63 -1.20 -6.72 -6.77
CA LEU A 63 -0.72 -8.11 -6.71
C LEU A 63 0.73 -8.23 -7.17
N THR A 64 1.21 -7.23 -7.92
CA THR A 64 2.61 -7.07 -8.36
C THR A 64 3.60 -7.04 -7.19
N LYS A 65 3.15 -6.57 -6.00
CA LYS A 65 3.99 -6.32 -4.81
C LYS A 65 4.07 -7.56 -3.91
N TYR A 66 3.83 -7.41 -2.62
CA TYR A 66 3.97 -8.48 -1.62
C TYR A 66 3.19 -9.77 -1.93
N ILE A 67 2.01 -9.68 -2.55
CA ILE A 67 1.19 -10.87 -2.82
C ILE A 67 1.88 -11.75 -3.85
N GLY A 68 2.26 -11.22 -5.01
CA GLY A 68 3.08 -11.95 -5.98
C GLY A 68 4.49 -12.21 -5.46
N GLY A 69 5.13 -11.18 -4.92
CA GLY A 69 6.35 -11.24 -4.12
C GLY A 69 7.66 -11.54 -4.86
N HIS A 70 7.66 -11.59 -6.20
CA HIS A 70 8.83 -11.99 -6.98
C HIS A 70 9.18 -11.04 -8.11
N GLY A 71 8.40 -9.96 -8.30
CA GLY A 71 8.63 -8.99 -9.39
C GLY A 71 8.44 -9.56 -10.81
N THR A 72 7.78 -10.71 -10.94
CA THR A 72 7.63 -11.44 -12.21
C THR A 72 6.32 -11.20 -12.93
N SER A 73 5.30 -10.70 -12.23
CA SER A 73 3.95 -10.53 -12.75
C SER A 73 3.31 -9.23 -12.29
N ILE A 74 2.58 -8.59 -13.19
CA ILE A 74 1.79 -7.38 -12.90
C ILE A 74 0.33 -7.81 -12.75
N GLY A 75 -0.32 -7.32 -11.69
CA GLY A 75 -1.73 -7.55 -11.45
C GLY A 75 -2.28 -6.70 -10.32
N GLY A 76 -3.60 -6.70 -10.19
CA GLY A 76 -4.33 -6.01 -9.13
C GLY A 76 -5.57 -6.79 -8.72
N ILE A 77 -6.05 -6.55 -7.50
CA ILE A 77 -7.30 -7.09 -6.99
C ILE A 77 -8.07 -6.02 -6.23
N ILE A 78 -9.38 -6.05 -6.40
CA ILE A 78 -10.34 -5.24 -5.64
C ILE A 78 -11.23 -6.21 -4.85
N VAL A 79 -11.37 -5.96 -3.57
CA VAL A 79 -12.21 -6.75 -2.65
C VAL A 79 -13.31 -5.85 -2.10
N ASP A 80 -14.55 -6.17 -2.43
CA ASP A 80 -15.74 -5.51 -1.86
C ASP A 80 -16.09 -6.18 -0.54
N GLY A 81 -16.20 -5.38 0.52
CA GLY A 81 -16.52 -5.89 1.85
C GLY A 81 -17.98 -6.26 2.06
N GLY A 82 -18.88 -5.93 1.13
CA GLY A 82 -20.31 -6.14 1.27
C GLY A 82 -20.96 -5.36 2.43
N ASN A 83 -20.22 -4.48 3.05
CA ASN A 83 -20.55 -3.85 4.33
C ASN A 83 -20.95 -2.37 4.22
N PHE A 84 -21.07 -1.83 3.01
CA PHE A 84 -21.40 -0.41 2.79
C PHE A 84 -22.82 -0.25 2.24
N ALA A 85 -23.56 0.73 2.77
CA ALA A 85 -24.93 1.02 2.35
C ALA A 85 -24.95 1.90 1.08
N TRP A 86 -24.77 1.30 -0.09
CA TRP A 86 -24.69 1.97 -1.40
C TRP A 86 -25.94 2.79 -1.74
N ILE A 87 -27.10 2.45 -1.16
CA ILE A 87 -28.38 3.13 -1.36
C ILE A 87 -28.62 4.32 -0.42
N LYS A 88 -27.72 4.56 0.56
CA LYS A 88 -27.91 5.59 1.60
C LYS A 88 -27.97 7.01 1.01
N ASP A 89 -27.13 7.27 0.01
CA ASP A 89 -27.16 8.53 -0.77
C ASP A 89 -27.04 8.18 -2.24
N ARG A 90 -28.19 7.89 -2.87
CA ARG A 90 -28.25 7.45 -4.26
C ARG A 90 -27.68 8.47 -5.24
N LYS A 91 -27.89 9.77 -4.97
CA LYS A 91 -27.38 10.86 -5.82
C LYS A 91 -25.84 10.94 -5.77
N ARG A 92 -25.25 10.55 -4.65
CA ARG A 92 -23.80 10.52 -4.48
C ARG A 92 -23.14 9.38 -5.24
N GLN A 93 -23.86 8.29 -5.45
CA GLN A 93 -23.34 7.09 -6.13
C GLN A 93 -24.15 6.79 -7.42
N PRO A 94 -24.17 7.73 -8.42
CA PRO A 94 -25.06 7.60 -9.58
C PRO A 94 -24.76 6.35 -10.40
N LEU A 95 -23.49 5.96 -10.57
CA LEU A 95 -23.12 4.77 -11.35
C LEU A 95 -23.68 3.46 -10.79
N LEU A 96 -24.09 3.43 -9.53
CA LEU A 96 -24.70 2.25 -8.91
C LEU A 96 -26.22 2.40 -8.73
N ASN A 97 -26.74 3.62 -8.78
CA ASN A 97 -28.11 3.94 -8.40
C ASN A 97 -28.98 4.53 -9.52
N GLU A 98 -28.40 4.82 -10.69
CA GLU A 98 -29.15 5.19 -11.89
C GLU A 98 -29.33 3.97 -12.79
N PRO A 99 -30.41 3.92 -13.61
CA PRO A 99 -30.62 2.83 -14.55
C PRO A 99 -29.48 2.71 -15.57
N ASP A 100 -28.86 1.54 -15.66
CA ASP A 100 -27.81 1.25 -16.63
C ASP A 100 -28.41 0.73 -17.93
N GLN A 101 -28.38 1.53 -19.01
CA GLN A 101 -28.96 1.20 -20.28
C GLN A 101 -28.31 0.00 -20.97
N SER A 102 -27.02 -0.25 -20.71
CA SER A 102 -26.31 -1.43 -21.22
C SER A 102 -26.76 -2.74 -20.57
N TYR A 103 -27.52 -2.64 -19.47
CA TYR A 103 -28.12 -3.76 -18.74
C TYR A 103 -29.63 -3.59 -18.56
N HIS A 104 -30.33 -3.17 -19.63
CA HIS A 104 -31.79 -3.06 -19.70
C HIS A 104 -32.39 -2.20 -18.57
N GLY A 105 -31.70 -1.16 -18.14
CA GLY A 105 -32.14 -0.25 -17.09
C GLY A 105 -31.96 -0.77 -15.68
N ALA A 106 -31.13 -1.79 -15.47
CA ALA A 106 -30.84 -2.29 -14.13
C ALA A 106 -30.20 -1.24 -13.23
N VAL A 107 -30.67 -1.13 -12.00
CA VAL A 107 -30.05 -0.34 -10.91
C VAL A 107 -29.20 -1.27 -10.09
N TRP A 108 -27.90 -1.17 -10.20
CA TRP A 108 -26.93 -2.13 -9.63
C TRP A 108 -27.07 -2.30 -8.12
N ALA A 109 -27.28 -1.21 -7.39
CA ALA A 109 -27.42 -1.23 -5.94
C ALA A 109 -28.67 -1.98 -5.45
N ASP A 110 -29.70 -2.12 -6.29
CA ASP A 110 -30.91 -2.88 -6.00
C ASP A 110 -30.83 -4.30 -6.58
N ALA A 111 -30.42 -4.42 -7.84
CA ALA A 111 -30.41 -5.72 -8.55
C ALA A 111 -29.40 -6.71 -8.00
N VAL A 112 -28.18 -6.28 -7.66
CA VAL A 112 -27.11 -7.21 -7.21
C VAL A 112 -27.47 -7.89 -5.88
N PRO A 113 -27.90 -7.18 -4.83
CA PRO A 113 -28.31 -7.86 -3.59
C PRO A 113 -29.48 -8.82 -3.79
N GLN A 114 -30.43 -8.51 -4.66
CA GLN A 114 -31.58 -9.40 -4.96
C GLN A 114 -31.13 -10.67 -5.68
N LEU A 115 -30.20 -10.56 -6.62
CA LEU A 115 -29.76 -11.71 -7.44
C LEU A 115 -28.74 -12.59 -6.72
N THR A 116 -27.86 -12.00 -5.90
CA THR A 116 -26.70 -12.71 -5.32
C THR A 116 -26.84 -12.98 -3.82
N GLY A 117 -27.78 -12.31 -3.15
CA GLY A 117 -27.86 -12.32 -1.68
C GLY A 117 -26.73 -11.52 -0.98
N ALA A 118 -25.87 -10.85 -1.75
CA ALA A 118 -24.71 -10.12 -1.23
C ALA A 118 -24.71 -8.65 -1.68
N ASN A 119 -24.38 -7.73 -0.77
CA ASN A 119 -24.36 -6.30 -1.06
C ASN A 119 -23.02 -5.87 -1.67
N ILE A 120 -22.74 -6.34 -2.89
CA ILE A 120 -21.49 -6.14 -3.64
C ILE A 120 -21.68 -5.50 -5.01
N PRO A 121 -22.56 -4.48 -5.17
CA PRO A 121 -22.84 -3.89 -6.49
C PRO A 121 -21.62 -3.22 -7.11
N PHE A 122 -20.69 -2.69 -6.29
CA PHE A 122 -19.49 -2.03 -6.77
C PHE A 122 -18.60 -2.99 -7.57
N VAL A 123 -18.24 -4.14 -6.98
CA VAL A 123 -17.33 -5.09 -7.65
C VAL A 123 -18.02 -5.82 -8.80
N ILE A 124 -19.30 -6.09 -8.72
CA ILE A 124 -20.05 -6.70 -9.83
C ILE A 124 -20.08 -5.76 -11.03
N ARG A 125 -20.46 -4.48 -10.82
CA ARG A 125 -20.45 -3.49 -11.91
C ARG A 125 -19.05 -3.28 -12.49
N ALA A 126 -18.02 -3.17 -11.63
CA ALA A 126 -16.64 -3.07 -12.09
C ALA A 126 -16.24 -4.23 -13.00
N ARG A 127 -16.69 -5.45 -12.68
CA ARG A 127 -16.40 -6.65 -13.47
C ARG A 127 -17.17 -6.73 -14.77
N VAL A 128 -18.49 -6.53 -14.74
CA VAL A 128 -19.36 -6.79 -15.89
C VAL A 128 -19.48 -5.60 -16.84
N VAL A 129 -19.18 -4.39 -16.41
CA VAL A 129 -19.15 -3.19 -17.25
C VAL A 129 -17.72 -2.82 -17.59
N LEU A 130 -16.93 -2.38 -16.59
CA LEU A 130 -15.61 -1.80 -16.86
C LEU A 130 -14.61 -2.84 -17.37
N LEU A 131 -14.43 -3.95 -16.66
CA LEU A 131 -13.46 -4.98 -17.05
C LEU A 131 -13.83 -5.60 -18.40
N ARG A 132 -15.12 -5.94 -18.59
CA ARG A 132 -15.59 -6.55 -19.83
C ARG A 132 -15.42 -5.60 -21.03
N ASP A 133 -15.86 -4.34 -20.88
CA ASP A 133 -15.92 -3.39 -21.99
C ASP A 133 -14.52 -2.84 -22.34
N LEU A 134 -13.64 -2.64 -21.34
CA LEU A 134 -12.23 -2.26 -21.56
C LEU A 134 -11.37 -3.42 -22.06
N GLY A 135 -11.78 -4.65 -21.80
CA GLY A 135 -11.07 -5.85 -22.28
C GLY A 135 -9.66 -6.03 -21.69
N ALA A 136 -9.42 -5.60 -20.46
CA ALA A 136 -8.12 -5.66 -19.79
C ALA A 136 -8.09 -6.69 -18.64
N PRO A 137 -8.47 -7.98 -18.86
CA PRO A 137 -8.38 -9.01 -17.85
C PRO A 137 -6.92 -9.37 -17.56
N LEU A 138 -6.68 -9.85 -16.33
CA LEU A 138 -5.38 -10.39 -15.96
C LEU A 138 -5.04 -11.61 -16.83
N SER A 139 -3.80 -11.67 -17.36
CA SER A 139 -3.31 -12.84 -18.10
C SER A 139 -3.41 -14.09 -17.21
N PRO A 140 -3.90 -15.23 -17.74
CA PRO A 140 -3.95 -16.49 -16.99
C PRO A 140 -2.59 -16.93 -16.45
N PHE A 141 -1.50 -16.70 -17.18
CA PHE A 141 -0.15 -17.02 -16.73
C PHE A 141 0.29 -16.11 -15.56
N ASN A 142 -0.01 -14.80 -15.62
CA ASN A 142 0.24 -13.90 -14.48
C ASN A 142 -0.61 -14.32 -13.27
N ALA A 143 -1.87 -14.70 -13.47
CA ALA A 143 -2.73 -15.18 -12.40
C ALA A 143 -2.15 -16.42 -11.74
N PHE A 144 -1.67 -17.38 -12.50
CA PHE A 144 -1.00 -18.58 -12.00
C PHE A 144 0.21 -18.26 -11.13
N GLN A 145 1.11 -17.39 -11.59
CA GLN A 145 2.29 -16.97 -10.83
C GLN A 145 1.90 -16.22 -9.53
N ILE A 146 0.88 -15.35 -9.60
CA ILE A 146 0.41 -14.59 -8.45
C ILE A 146 -0.25 -15.51 -7.41
N ILE A 147 -0.99 -16.54 -7.83
CA ILE A 147 -1.60 -17.53 -6.93
C ILE A 147 -0.52 -18.27 -6.15
N GLN A 148 0.57 -18.69 -6.81
CA GLN A 148 1.70 -19.30 -6.11
C GLN A 148 2.33 -18.36 -5.07
N GLY A 149 2.46 -17.07 -5.40
CA GLY A 149 2.91 -16.05 -4.44
C GLY A 149 1.94 -15.89 -3.27
N LEU A 150 0.63 -15.92 -3.54
CA LEU A 150 -0.41 -15.81 -2.52
C LEU A 150 -0.35 -16.94 -1.47
N GLU A 151 -0.07 -18.17 -1.89
CA GLU A 151 0.05 -19.33 -0.99
C GLU A 151 1.09 -19.14 0.12
N THR A 152 2.15 -18.38 -0.16
CA THR A 152 3.25 -18.14 0.79
C THR A 152 3.27 -16.75 1.40
N VAL A 153 2.33 -15.86 1.04
CA VAL A 153 2.37 -14.45 1.46
C VAL A 153 2.41 -14.27 2.97
N ALA A 154 1.70 -15.09 3.74
CA ALA A 154 1.69 -14.98 5.20
C ALA A 154 3.06 -15.30 5.82
N LEU A 155 3.74 -16.33 5.31
CA LEU A 155 5.10 -16.70 5.74
C LEU A 155 6.10 -15.62 5.36
N ARG A 156 6.02 -15.11 4.12
CA ARG A 156 6.92 -14.05 3.65
C ARG A 156 6.69 -12.75 4.43
N MET A 157 5.45 -12.34 4.68
CA MET A 157 5.15 -11.14 5.47
C MET A 157 5.71 -11.21 6.89
N LYS A 158 5.63 -12.37 7.54
CA LYS A 158 6.27 -12.57 8.85
C LYS A 158 7.78 -12.36 8.79
N GLN A 159 8.44 -12.93 7.78
CA GLN A 159 9.90 -12.79 7.60
C GLN A 159 10.28 -11.35 7.22
N HIS A 160 9.55 -10.73 6.29
CA HIS A 160 9.71 -9.31 5.92
C HIS A 160 9.68 -8.39 7.15
N CYS A 161 8.66 -8.53 8.00
CA CYS A 161 8.51 -7.69 9.19
C CYS A 161 9.65 -7.94 10.19
N SER A 162 9.99 -9.21 10.45
CA SER A 162 11.08 -9.56 11.35
C SER A 162 12.43 -9.01 10.89
N ASN A 163 12.73 -9.10 9.60
CA ASN A 163 13.96 -8.55 9.03
C ASN A 163 13.96 -7.01 9.10
N ALA A 164 12.82 -6.37 8.79
CA ALA A 164 12.72 -4.92 8.87
C ALA A 164 12.95 -4.39 10.29
N GLU A 165 12.42 -5.05 11.31
CA GLU A 165 12.65 -4.66 12.71
C GLU A 165 14.14 -4.76 13.10
N LYS A 166 14.85 -5.79 12.65
CA LYS A 166 16.31 -5.90 12.88
C LYS A 166 17.08 -4.79 12.17
N VAL A 167 16.70 -4.47 10.93
CA VAL A 167 17.32 -3.37 10.18
C VAL A 167 17.04 -2.02 10.86
N VAL A 168 15.81 -1.76 11.31
CA VAL A 168 15.46 -0.53 12.04
C VAL A 168 16.30 -0.39 13.30
N ASN A 169 16.38 -1.45 14.11
CA ASN A 169 17.20 -1.44 15.33
C ASN A 169 18.69 -1.16 15.03
N PHE A 170 19.21 -1.67 13.94
CA PHE A 170 20.57 -1.35 13.49
C PHE A 170 20.70 0.11 13.06
N LEU A 171 19.76 0.63 12.26
CA LEU A 171 19.81 1.99 11.74
C LEU A 171 19.67 3.07 12.82
N ASP A 172 18.85 2.83 13.85
CA ASP A 172 18.65 3.77 14.97
C ASP A 172 19.96 4.03 15.75
N GLY A 173 20.94 3.13 15.67
CA GLY A 173 22.27 3.29 16.28
C GLY A 173 23.31 3.97 15.37
N GLN A 174 23.00 4.32 14.12
CA GLN A 174 24.00 4.78 13.14
C GLN A 174 24.14 6.31 13.12
N LYS A 175 25.35 6.84 13.38
CA LYS A 175 25.62 8.28 13.39
C LYS A 175 25.40 8.98 12.05
N LYS A 176 25.57 8.27 10.92
CA LYS A 176 25.33 8.81 9.56
C LYS A 176 23.85 8.92 9.22
N VAL A 177 22.97 8.20 9.92
CA VAL A 177 21.52 8.22 9.72
C VAL A 177 20.91 9.32 10.58
N LYS A 178 20.37 10.36 9.95
CA LYS A 178 19.76 11.50 10.64
C LYS A 178 18.37 11.18 11.17
N LYS A 179 17.64 10.30 10.47
CA LYS A 179 16.29 9.91 10.83
C LYS A 179 15.95 8.55 10.24
N VAL A 180 15.32 7.71 11.05
CA VAL A 180 14.67 6.48 10.59
C VAL A 180 13.16 6.69 10.60
N ILE A 181 12.49 6.37 9.49
CA ILE A 181 11.04 6.47 9.30
C ILE A 181 10.48 5.06 9.26
N TYR A 182 9.80 4.68 10.32
CA TYR A 182 9.16 3.38 10.46
C TYR A 182 7.99 3.49 11.44
N PRO A 183 6.92 2.69 11.35
CA PRO A 183 5.75 2.85 12.20
C PRO A 183 6.04 2.82 13.71
N THR A 184 7.09 2.08 14.12
CA THR A 184 7.49 2.01 15.53
C THR A 184 8.22 3.24 16.05
N ASN A 185 8.79 4.06 15.17
CA ASN A 185 9.58 5.24 15.55
C ASN A 185 8.73 6.50 15.76
N TYR A 186 7.43 6.41 15.47
CA TYR A 186 6.49 7.48 15.80
C TYR A 186 6.06 7.43 17.26
N GLN A 187 5.57 8.56 17.78
CA GLN A 187 5.03 8.72 19.13
C GLN A 187 3.55 9.12 19.09
N GLY A 188 2.89 9.04 20.23
CA GLY A 188 1.50 9.48 20.43
C GLY A 188 0.53 8.75 19.50
N GLU A 189 -0.47 9.48 19.05
CA GLU A 189 -1.59 8.96 18.25
C GLU A 189 -1.17 8.15 17.01
N ILE A 190 -0.08 8.53 16.34
CA ILE A 190 0.42 7.79 15.14
C ILE A 190 0.93 6.41 15.55
N ARG A 191 1.65 6.32 16.67
CA ARG A 191 2.13 5.05 17.22
C ARG A 191 0.96 4.18 17.70
N ASP A 192 -0.03 4.78 18.32
CA ASP A 192 -1.20 4.07 18.84
C ASP A 192 -2.06 3.51 17.69
N ARG A 193 -2.18 4.24 16.59
CA ARG A 193 -2.79 3.73 15.36
C ARG A 193 -2.05 2.52 14.79
N ALA A 194 -0.72 2.56 14.78
CA ALA A 194 0.07 1.41 14.34
C ALA A 194 -0.22 0.18 15.19
N LYS A 195 -0.23 0.30 16.52
CA LYS A 195 -0.58 -0.79 17.44
C LYS A 195 -2.01 -1.29 17.24
N LYS A 196 -2.97 -0.39 16.95
CA LYS A 196 -4.38 -0.70 16.77
C LYS A 196 -4.66 -1.50 15.50
N TYR A 197 -4.04 -1.12 14.38
CA TYR A 197 -4.38 -1.64 13.06
C TYR A 197 -3.43 -2.71 12.54
N MET A 198 -2.17 -2.73 13.00
CA MET A 198 -1.16 -3.66 12.52
C MET A 198 -1.05 -4.87 13.45
N GLN A 199 -1.08 -6.05 12.88
CA GLN A 199 -1.03 -7.32 13.62
C GLN A 199 0.08 -8.21 13.05
N GLY A 200 1.01 -8.64 13.92
CA GLY A 200 2.11 -9.53 13.51
C GLY A 200 3.29 -8.83 12.81
N GLY A 201 3.37 -7.49 12.91
CA GLY A 201 4.48 -6.69 12.38
C GLY A 201 4.03 -5.34 11.84
N TYR A 202 4.99 -4.52 11.39
CA TYR A 202 4.75 -3.14 10.97
C TYR A 202 5.13 -2.89 9.50
N GLY A 203 5.21 -3.95 8.69
CA GLY A 203 5.63 -3.89 7.29
C GLY A 203 7.13 -3.96 7.11
N SER A 204 7.58 -3.91 5.87
CA SER A 204 9.01 -4.00 5.54
C SER A 204 9.57 -2.79 4.79
N LEU A 205 8.78 -1.73 4.69
CA LEU A 205 9.27 -0.46 4.17
C LEU A 205 9.92 0.34 5.29
N ILE A 206 11.10 0.85 5.02
CA ILE A 206 11.86 1.72 5.92
C ILE A 206 12.28 2.95 5.12
N GLY A 207 12.02 4.13 5.65
CA GLY A 207 12.65 5.36 5.18
C GLY A 207 13.84 5.70 6.07
N MET A 208 14.94 6.13 5.49
CA MET A 208 16.05 6.73 6.23
C MET A 208 16.51 8.00 5.56
N ASP A 209 16.94 8.97 6.37
CA ASP A 209 17.49 10.22 5.88
C ASP A 209 19.00 10.28 6.19
N LEU A 210 19.82 10.43 5.16
CA LEU A 210 21.27 10.55 5.25
C LEU A 210 21.75 12.00 5.23
N GLY A 211 20.81 12.97 5.18
CA GLY A 211 21.05 14.39 5.28
C GLY A 211 21.26 15.09 3.94
N THR A 212 22.08 14.55 3.04
CA THR A 212 22.37 15.19 1.74
C THR A 212 22.06 14.27 0.56
N LYS A 213 21.85 14.86 -0.61
CA LYS A 213 21.62 14.14 -1.88
C LYS A 213 22.80 13.25 -2.24
N GLU A 214 24.00 13.76 -2.03
CA GLU A 214 25.27 13.06 -2.32
C GLU A 214 25.45 11.85 -1.41
N ALA A 215 25.09 11.97 -0.12
CA ALA A 215 25.15 10.86 0.83
C ALA A 215 24.16 9.76 0.45
N GLY A 216 22.93 10.14 0.03
CA GLY A 216 21.93 9.18 -0.45
C GLY A 216 22.37 8.46 -1.72
N ALA A 217 22.89 9.19 -2.71
CA ALA A 217 23.41 8.61 -3.95
C ALA A 217 24.58 7.66 -3.68
N LYS A 218 25.59 8.11 -2.90
CA LYS A 218 26.75 7.29 -2.55
C LYS A 218 26.38 6.02 -1.81
N PHE A 219 25.40 6.08 -0.90
CA PHE A 219 24.91 4.91 -0.21
C PHE A 219 24.35 3.88 -1.20
N ILE A 220 23.48 4.30 -2.13
CA ILE A 220 22.90 3.40 -3.15
C ILE A 220 23.97 2.77 -4.02
N ASP A 221 24.92 3.56 -4.49
CA ASP A 221 26.03 3.09 -5.37
C ASP A 221 26.98 2.13 -4.66
N SER A 222 27.00 2.15 -3.33
CA SER A 222 27.85 1.29 -2.50
C SER A 222 27.21 -0.03 -2.10
N LEU A 223 25.90 -0.20 -2.32
CA LEU A 223 25.19 -1.45 -2.05
C LEU A 223 25.70 -2.59 -2.95
N LYS A 224 25.81 -3.80 -2.40
CA LYS A 224 26.28 -5.01 -3.11
C LYS A 224 25.21 -6.07 -3.27
N MET A 225 24.29 -6.16 -2.29
CA MET A 225 23.23 -7.17 -2.26
C MET A 225 21.85 -6.57 -2.53
N LEU A 226 21.54 -5.41 -1.94
CA LEU A 226 20.25 -4.78 -2.16
C LEU A 226 20.17 -4.24 -3.59
N TYR A 227 19.08 -4.56 -4.28
CA TYR A 227 18.87 -4.11 -5.67
C TYR A 227 18.39 -2.65 -5.69
N HIS A 228 19.02 -1.84 -6.55
CA HIS A 228 18.57 -0.46 -6.82
C HIS A 228 17.39 -0.49 -7.80
N VAL A 229 16.18 -0.54 -7.29
CA VAL A 229 14.95 -0.56 -8.10
C VAL A 229 13.76 0.07 -7.37
N ALA A 230 12.92 0.79 -8.15
CA ALA A 230 11.71 1.46 -7.66
C ALA A 230 10.54 0.49 -7.48
N ASN A 231 10.73 -0.61 -6.74
CA ASN A 231 9.68 -1.57 -6.40
C ASN A 231 9.59 -1.75 -4.89
N ILE A 232 8.62 -2.53 -4.41
CA ILE A 232 8.42 -2.89 -3.01
C ILE A 232 7.88 -4.31 -2.91
N GLY A 233 8.11 -4.98 -1.79
CA GLY A 233 7.48 -6.26 -1.47
C GLY A 233 7.99 -7.44 -2.30
N ASP A 234 9.15 -7.32 -2.92
CA ASP A 234 9.88 -8.44 -3.51
C ASP A 234 10.52 -9.27 -2.40
N ALA A 235 10.69 -10.57 -2.63
CA ALA A 235 11.45 -11.45 -1.75
C ALA A 235 12.89 -10.99 -1.55
N ARG A 236 13.43 -10.26 -2.51
CA ARG A 236 14.74 -9.60 -2.44
C ARG A 236 14.63 -8.22 -1.80
N SER A 237 15.65 -7.84 -1.06
CA SER A 237 15.79 -6.50 -0.51
C SER A 237 16.09 -5.48 -1.60
N LEU A 238 15.36 -4.36 -1.60
CA LEU A 238 15.44 -3.31 -2.60
C LEU A 238 15.73 -1.97 -1.92
N ALA A 239 16.43 -1.10 -2.63
CA ALA A 239 16.71 0.26 -2.20
C ALA A 239 16.47 1.25 -3.33
N ILE A 240 16.05 2.48 -2.99
CA ILE A 240 15.91 3.57 -3.95
C ILE A 240 16.21 4.91 -3.27
N HIS A 241 16.88 5.80 -4.01
CA HIS A 241 17.08 7.20 -3.65
C HIS A 241 16.17 8.09 -4.52
N PRO A 242 14.98 8.48 -4.04
CA PRO A 242 14.00 9.19 -4.86
C PRO A 242 14.50 10.49 -5.47
N ALA A 243 15.35 11.24 -4.75
CA ALA A 243 15.89 12.52 -5.23
C ALA A 243 16.76 12.40 -6.50
N THR A 244 17.32 11.22 -6.79
CA THR A 244 18.09 10.96 -8.03
C THR A 244 17.31 10.10 -9.04
N THR A 245 16.12 9.63 -8.70
CA THR A 245 15.36 8.71 -9.55
C THR A 245 13.91 9.18 -9.74
N THR A 246 12.97 8.66 -8.96
CA THR A 246 11.51 8.86 -9.13
C THR A 246 11.05 10.30 -8.92
N HIS A 247 11.81 11.12 -8.19
CA HIS A 247 11.49 12.52 -7.90
C HIS A 247 12.54 13.48 -8.48
N SER A 248 13.41 13.01 -9.37
CA SER A 248 14.49 13.82 -9.96
C SER A 248 14.02 15.04 -10.76
N GLN A 249 12.75 15.01 -11.22
CA GLN A 249 12.13 16.11 -11.97
C GLN A 249 11.51 17.19 -11.06
N LEU A 250 11.35 16.90 -9.75
CA LEU A 250 10.77 17.84 -8.80
C LEU A 250 11.81 18.82 -8.29
N THR A 251 11.36 20.05 -8.03
CA THR A 251 12.15 21.02 -7.25
C THR A 251 12.30 20.54 -5.80
N GLU A 252 13.29 21.03 -5.09
CA GLU A 252 13.50 20.69 -3.68
C GLU A 252 12.25 21.00 -2.83
N LYS A 253 11.57 22.12 -3.09
CA LYS A 253 10.33 22.49 -2.41
C LYS A 253 9.20 21.48 -2.65
N GLU A 254 9.06 20.98 -3.86
CA GLU A 254 8.06 19.97 -4.20
C GLU A 254 8.40 18.60 -3.59
N MET A 255 9.68 18.21 -3.60
CA MET A 255 10.15 17.01 -2.92
C MET A 255 9.85 17.04 -1.42
N LEU A 256 10.17 18.15 -0.75
CA LEU A 256 9.88 18.34 0.68
C LEU A 256 8.37 18.32 0.96
N ALA A 257 7.55 18.91 0.10
CA ALA A 257 6.09 18.84 0.20
C ALA A 257 5.56 17.41 0.06
N ALA A 258 6.20 16.59 -0.78
CA ALA A 258 5.93 15.17 -0.92
C ALA A 258 6.51 14.30 0.23
N GLY A 259 7.26 14.91 1.17
CA GLY A 259 7.87 14.22 2.31
C GLY A 259 9.21 13.56 2.00
N VAL A 260 9.83 13.92 0.89
CA VAL A 260 11.12 13.40 0.45
C VAL A 260 12.19 14.47 0.68
N THR A 261 13.11 14.23 1.61
CA THR A 261 14.29 15.07 1.79
C THR A 261 15.36 14.72 0.75
N PRO A 262 16.35 15.61 0.49
CA PRO A 262 17.43 15.31 -0.45
C PRO A 262 18.21 14.03 -0.13
N GLY A 263 18.38 13.70 1.15
CA GLY A 263 19.08 12.51 1.62
C GLY A 263 18.19 11.31 1.90
N TYR A 264 16.89 11.37 1.54
CA TYR A 264 15.94 10.29 1.81
C TYR A 264 16.22 9.06 0.95
N VAL A 265 16.40 7.92 1.59
CA VAL A 265 16.49 6.60 0.97
C VAL A 265 15.33 5.74 1.46
N ARG A 266 14.66 5.04 0.57
CA ARG A 266 13.66 4.02 0.91
C ARG A 266 14.27 2.63 0.73
N LEU A 267 14.15 1.81 1.78
CA LEU A 267 14.45 0.39 1.75
C LEU A 267 13.14 -0.40 1.72
N SER A 268 13.08 -1.46 0.92
CA SER A 268 12.05 -2.50 0.97
C SER A 268 12.74 -3.80 1.34
N ILE A 269 12.64 -4.17 2.59
CA ILE A 269 13.41 -5.29 3.14
C ILE A 269 12.79 -6.62 2.71
N GLY A 270 13.62 -7.49 2.15
CA GLY A 270 13.27 -8.82 1.67
C GLY A 270 13.29 -9.90 2.75
N ILE A 271 13.40 -11.14 2.31
CA ILE A 271 13.36 -12.32 3.18
C ILE A 271 14.71 -13.04 3.28
N GLU A 272 15.79 -12.42 2.79
CA GLU A 272 17.16 -12.92 2.94
C GLU A 272 17.54 -13.02 4.42
N HIS A 273 18.70 -13.63 4.70
CA HIS A 273 19.18 -13.68 6.09
C HIS A 273 19.40 -12.24 6.60
N PRO A 274 18.85 -11.87 7.76
CA PRO A 274 18.88 -10.49 8.23
C PRO A 274 20.29 -9.96 8.50
N ASP A 275 21.23 -10.80 8.86
CA ASP A 275 22.61 -10.37 9.11
C ASP A 275 23.33 -10.00 7.80
N ASP A 276 22.98 -10.65 6.67
CA ASP A 276 23.49 -10.28 5.34
C ASP A 276 22.94 -8.93 4.90
N ILE A 277 21.62 -8.68 5.13
CA ILE A 277 20.99 -7.38 4.86
C ILE A 277 21.68 -6.28 5.67
N VAL A 278 21.88 -6.51 6.97
CA VAL A 278 22.55 -5.55 7.87
C VAL A 278 24.02 -5.34 7.47
N ALA A 279 24.72 -6.40 7.07
CA ALA A 279 26.12 -6.31 6.64
C ALA A 279 26.27 -5.45 5.38
N ASP A 280 25.36 -5.61 4.39
CA ASP A 280 25.38 -4.81 3.17
C ASP A 280 25.07 -3.33 3.45
N ILE A 281 24.04 -3.04 4.26
CA ILE A 281 23.71 -1.68 4.69
C ILE A 281 24.89 -1.05 5.46
N LYS A 282 25.52 -1.80 6.37
CA LYS A 282 26.63 -1.33 7.18
C LYS A 282 27.84 -0.94 6.33
N GLN A 283 28.23 -1.79 5.38
CA GLN A 283 29.37 -1.49 4.50
C GLN A 283 29.06 -0.30 3.58
N ALA A 284 27.82 -0.15 3.07
CA ALA A 284 27.41 0.98 2.26
C ALA A 284 27.37 2.30 3.05
N LEU A 285 26.99 2.27 4.34
CA LEU A 285 27.08 3.43 5.22
C LEU A 285 28.53 3.80 5.54
N ALA A 286 29.47 2.85 5.52
CA ALA A 286 30.88 3.12 5.78
C ALA A 286 31.59 3.80 4.60
N ALA A 287 31.14 3.54 3.39
CA ALA A 287 31.69 4.14 2.17
C ALA A 287 31.47 5.66 2.16
#